data_d804e1d131c523313d01a89afb3805b1
#
_entry.id   d804e1d131c523313d01a89afb3805b1
#
_cell.length_a   1.000
_cell.length_b   1.000
_cell.length_c   1.000
_cell.angle_alpha   90.00
_cell.angle_beta   90.00
_cell.angle_gamma   90.00
#
_symmetry.space_group_name_H-M   'P 1'
#
loop_
_entity.id
_entity.type
_entity.pdbx_description
1 polymer ?
#
loop_
_entity_poly.entity_id
_entity_poly.type
_entity_poly.pdbx_seq_one_letter_code
_entity_poly.pdbx_strand_id
1 'polypeptide(L)'
;MNRSSALLLAFVFLSGCQSLAPVSSDATSPVEDSTPAPEKPKVYSSFSEDTIFSLLSAELAGQRNRFDIALDNYVTQAINTQDPGISERAFRIAEYLGADQAALDTALIWA
;
A
#
# COMPACT_ATOMS: atom_id res chain seq x y z
N MET A 1 -20.40 47.07 10.14
CA MET A 1 -20.31 45.66 9.72
C MET A 1 -19.46 45.63 8.46
N ASN A 2 -18.18 45.35 8.61
CA ASN A 2 -17.18 45.56 7.56
C ASN A 2 -16.99 44.32 6.71
N ARG A 3 -17.45 44.40 5.47
CA ARG A 3 -17.30 43.35 4.43
C ARG A 3 -15.90 43.30 3.82
N SER A 4 -14.93 44.04 4.37
CA SER A 4 -13.58 44.17 3.82
C SER A 4 -12.52 43.28 4.47
N SER A 5 -12.83 42.51 5.52
CA SER A 5 -11.85 41.64 6.21
C SER A 5 -11.82 40.21 5.74
N ALA A 6 -12.67 39.81 4.80
CA ALA A 6 -12.75 38.43 4.33
C ALA A 6 -11.87 38.09 3.09
N LEU A 7 -11.15 39.09 2.55
CA LEU A 7 -10.44 38.95 1.26
C LEU A 7 -8.91 38.80 1.38
N LEU A 8 -8.36 38.72 2.60
CA LEU A 8 -6.91 38.70 2.83
C LEU A 8 -6.34 37.33 3.29
N LEU A 9 -7.17 36.29 3.33
CA LEU A 9 -6.74 34.96 3.81
C LEU A 9 -6.57 33.88 2.72
N ALA A 10 -6.60 34.25 1.45
CA ALA A 10 -6.61 33.30 0.32
C ALA A 10 -5.25 33.19 -0.44
N PHE A 11 -4.13 33.76 0.06
CA PHE A 11 -2.90 33.87 -0.76
C PHE A 11 -1.63 33.33 -0.14
N VAL A 12 -1.68 32.35 0.75
CA VAL A 12 -0.44 31.83 1.42
C VAL A 12 -0.13 30.37 1.14
N PHE A 13 -0.69 29.70 0.16
CA PHE A 13 -0.36 28.28 -0.11
C PHE A 13 0.16 27.99 -1.53
N LEU A 14 1.08 28.82 -2.04
CA LEU A 14 1.84 28.46 -3.25
C LEU A 14 3.33 28.74 -3.05
N SER A 15 3.96 28.14 -2.05
CA SER A 15 5.42 27.97 -1.98
C SER A 15 5.78 26.54 -2.32
N GLY A 16 5.70 26.23 -3.60
CA GLY A 16 6.14 24.94 -4.15
C GLY A 16 7.66 24.82 -4.06
N CYS A 17 8.13 23.68 -3.64
CA CYS A 17 9.49 23.24 -3.60
C CYS A 17 10.20 23.41 -4.95
N GLN A 18 11.20 24.31 -5.00
CA GLN A 18 12.25 24.29 -6.01
C GLN A 18 13.59 24.21 -5.29
N SER A 19 14.07 23.00 -5.09
CA SER A 19 15.46 22.74 -4.72
C SER A 19 16.13 21.97 -5.85
N LEU A 20 16.50 22.68 -6.91
CA LEU A 20 17.54 22.26 -7.83
C LEU A 20 18.83 22.89 -7.33
N ALA A 21 19.56 22.18 -6.48
CA ALA A 21 20.92 22.52 -6.15
C ALA A 21 21.86 21.94 -7.23
N PRO A 22 22.76 22.73 -7.81
CA PRO A 22 23.80 22.19 -8.68
C PRO A 22 24.78 21.37 -7.85
N VAL A 23 25.05 20.15 -8.31
CA VAL A 23 26.11 19.30 -7.78
C VAL A 23 27.46 19.97 -8.12
N SER A 24 28.11 20.50 -7.11
CA SER A 24 29.54 20.82 -7.19
C SER A 24 30.31 19.57 -6.81
N SER A 25 31.05 19.03 -7.79
CA SER A 25 32.09 18.03 -7.57
C SER A 25 33.21 18.69 -6.79
N ASP A 26 33.48 18.23 -5.59
CA ASP A 26 34.81 18.03 -5.00
C ASP A 26 34.64 17.72 -3.50
N ALA A 27 34.77 16.46 -3.15
CA ALA A 27 35.38 16.01 -1.90
C ALA A 27 35.53 14.48 -1.96
N THR A 28 36.75 14.06 -2.18
CA THR A 28 37.22 12.69 -1.98
C THR A 28 37.00 12.28 -0.52
N SER A 29 35.99 11.49 -0.27
CA SER A 29 35.86 10.70 0.95
C SER A 29 35.91 9.22 0.56
N PRO A 30 36.61 8.37 1.34
CA PRO A 30 36.71 6.95 1.00
C PRO A 30 35.33 6.35 0.98
N VAL A 31 34.96 5.84 -0.16
CA VAL A 31 33.75 5.01 -0.32
C VAL A 31 34.02 3.73 0.47
N GLU A 32 33.40 3.59 1.63
CA GLU A 32 33.21 2.26 2.21
C GLU A 32 32.43 1.47 1.19
N ASP A 33 33.11 0.49 0.63
CA ASP A 33 32.57 -0.52 -0.27
C ASP A 33 31.55 -1.39 0.51
N SER A 34 30.38 -0.84 0.72
CA SER A 34 29.22 -1.60 1.16
C SER A 34 28.66 -2.28 -0.09
N THR A 35 29.32 -3.37 -0.50
CA THR A 35 28.75 -4.31 -1.46
C THR A 35 27.40 -4.76 -0.92
N PRO A 36 26.26 -4.42 -1.57
CA PRO A 36 24.97 -4.93 -1.14
C PRO A 36 25.05 -6.45 -1.16
N ALA A 37 24.77 -7.08 -0.02
CA ALA A 37 24.65 -8.52 0.02
C ALA A 37 23.65 -8.94 -1.08
N PRO A 38 23.93 -10.00 -1.88
CA PRO A 38 23.06 -10.43 -2.93
C PRO A 38 21.68 -10.73 -2.33
N GLU A 39 20.70 -9.88 -2.61
CA GLU A 39 19.30 -10.17 -2.26
C GLU A 39 18.94 -11.48 -2.95
N LYS A 40 18.50 -12.45 -2.14
CA LYS A 40 17.95 -13.70 -2.68
C LYS A 40 16.82 -13.31 -3.63
N PRO A 41 16.78 -13.85 -4.86
CA PRO A 41 15.71 -13.55 -5.80
C PRO A 41 14.37 -13.89 -5.13
N LYS A 42 13.51 -12.89 -4.99
CA LYS A 42 12.14 -13.09 -4.52
C LYS A 42 11.41 -13.91 -5.57
N VAL A 43 11.13 -15.15 -5.23
CA VAL A 43 10.29 -16.01 -6.08
C VAL A 43 8.86 -15.54 -5.90
N TYR A 44 8.33 -14.86 -6.89
CA TYR A 44 6.91 -14.50 -6.92
C TYR A 44 6.10 -15.70 -7.37
N SER A 45 5.06 -16.05 -6.60
CA SER A 45 4.10 -17.07 -7.02
C SER A 45 3.36 -16.59 -8.27
N SER A 46 3.23 -17.46 -9.27
CA SER A 46 2.38 -17.17 -10.42
C SER A 46 0.94 -17.50 -10.03
N PHE A 47 0.07 -16.49 -10.01
CA PHE A 47 -1.36 -16.68 -9.79
C PHE A 47 -2.08 -16.99 -11.10
N SER A 48 -3.22 -17.70 -10.99
CA SER A 48 -4.12 -17.89 -12.13
C SER A 48 -4.74 -16.55 -12.57
N GLU A 49 -5.21 -16.48 -13.81
CA GLU A 49 -5.91 -15.30 -14.31
C GLU A 49 -7.14 -14.96 -13.47
N ASP A 50 -7.89 -15.96 -13.03
CA ASP A 50 -9.06 -15.79 -12.17
C ASP A 50 -8.68 -15.19 -10.80
N THR A 51 -7.57 -15.64 -10.22
CA THR A 51 -7.04 -15.07 -8.97
C THR A 51 -6.66 -13.60 -9.16
N ILE A 52 -5.94 -13.27 -10.23
CA ILE A 52 -5.54 -11.89 -10.54
C ILE A 52 -6.76 -11.02 -10.74
N PHE A 53 -7.77 -11.48 -11.51
CA PHE A 53 -9.01 -10.75 -11.71
C PHE A 53 -9.75 -10.49 -10.40
N SER A 54 -9.84 -11.49 -9.52
CA SER A 54 -10.51 -11.37 -8.22
C SER A 54 -9.80 -10.36 -7.32
N LEU A 55 -8.45 -10.40 -7.26
CA LEU A 55 -7.66 -9.45 -6.48
C LEU A 55 -7.78 -8.02 -7.00
N LEU A 56 -7.74 -7.81 -8.32
CA LEU A 56 -7.97 -6.49 -8.92
C LEU A 56 -9.38 -5.98 -8.63
N SER A 57 -10.38 -6.85 -8.69
CA SER A 57 -11.77 -6.51 -8.35
C SER A 57 -11.89 -6.11 -6.88
N ALA A 58 -11.18 -6.80 -5.98
CA ALA A 58 -11.12 -6.46 -4.56
C ALA A 58 -10.51 -5.08 -4.32
N GLU A 59 -9.40 -4.75 -4.99
CA GLU A 59 -8.76 -3.45 -4.88
C GLU A 59 -9.67 -2.32 -5.39
N LEU A 60 -10.34 -2.51 -6.51
CA LEU A 60 -11.31 -1.53 -7.04
C LEU A 60 -12.51 -1.36 -6.12
N ALA A 61 -12.98 -2.42 -5.50
CA ALA A 61 -14.05 -2.36 -4.51
C ALA A 61 -13.60 -1.55 -3.27
N GLY A 62 -12.41 -1.81 -2.75
CA GLY A 62 -11.82 -1.07 -1.65
C GLY A 62 -11.69 0.43 -1.94
N GLN A 63 -11.25 0.81 -3.14
CA GLN A 63 -11.17 2.21 -3.57
C GLN A 63 -12.54 2.92 -3.60
N ARG A 64 -13.61 2.16 -3.74
CA ARG A 64 -15.00 2.64 -3.72
C ARG A 64 -15.67 2.50 -2.37
N ASN A 65 -14.91 2.24 -1.31
CA ASN A 65 -15.39 1.98 0.06
C ASN A 65 -16.32 0.76 0.18
N ARG A 66 -16.26 -0.18 -0.78
CA ARG A 66 -16.97 -1.46 -0.74
C ARG A 66 -16.06 -2.53 -0.13
N PHE A 67 -15.69 -2.31 1.13
CA PHE A 67 -14.81 -3.23 1.86
C PHE A 67 -15.44 -4.61 2.11
N ASP A 68 -16.76 -4.70 2.10
CA ASP A 68 -17.50 -5.95 2.11
C ASP A 68 -17.14 -6.85 0.92
N ILE A 69 -17.16 -6.30 -0.29
CA ILE A 69 -16.76 -7.00 -1.52
C ILE A 69 -15.27 -7.28 -1.55
N ALA A 70 -14.46 -6.31 -1.10
CA ALA A 70 -13.02 -6.49 -1.04
C ALA A 70 -12.64 -7.65 -0.12
N LEU A 71 -13.25 -7.72 1.08
CA LEU A 71 -13.00 -8.79 2.04
C LEU A 71 -13.37 -10.16 1.48
N ASP A 72 -14.56 -10.30 0.89
CA ASP A 72 -15.03 -11.56 0.33
C ASP A 72 -14.06 -12.13 -0.71
N ASN A 73 -13.62 -11.28 -1.64
CA ASN A 73 -12.63 -11.68 -2.65
C ASN A 73 -11.28 -12.04 -2.02
N TYR A 74 -10.75 -11.22 -1.09
CA TYR A 74 -9.47 -11.48 -0.47
C TYR A 74 -9.48 -12.76 0.38
N VAL A 75 -10.52 -13.00 1.17
CA VAL A 75 -10.67 -14.22 1.98
C VAL A 75 -10.74 -15.44 1.08
N THR A 76 -11.55 -15.39 0.02
CA THR A 76 -11.67 -16.48 -0.95
C THR A 76 -10.31 -16.81 -1.58
N GLN A 77 -9.56 -15.79 -2.02
CA GLN A 77 -8.25 -16.02 -2.64
C GLN A 77 -7.19 -16.44 -1.61
N ALA A 78 -7.24 -15.95 -0.38
CA ALA A 78 -6.36 -16.41 0.69
C ALA A 78 -6.51 -17.91 0.95
N ILE A 79 -7.74 -18.39 1.02
CA ILE A 79 -8.04 -19.82 1.23
C ILE A 79 -7.60 -20.66 0.02
N ASN A 80 -7.87 -20.18 -1.20
CA ASN A 80 -7.55 -20.92 -2.42
C ASN A 80 -6.05 -20.99 -2.72
N THR A 81 -5.32 -19.92 -2.46
CA THR A 81 -3.90 -19.81 -2.82
C THR A 81 -2.95 -20.15 -1.68
N GLN A 82 -3.42 -20.08 -0.44
CA GLN A 82 -2.59 -20.19 0.77
C GLN A 82 -1.39 -19.21 0.76
N ASP A 83 -1.56 -18.08 0.08
CA ASP A 83 -0.52 -17.06 -0.03
C ASP A 83 -0.52 -16.13 1.18
N PRO A 84 0.62 -15.99 1.88
CA PRO A 84 0.70 -15.16 3.09
C PRO A 84 0.39 -13.67 2.83
N GLY A 85 0.76 -13.14 1.66
CA GLY A 85 0.52 -11.73 1.32
C GLY A 85 -0.96 -11.44 1.09
N ILE A 86 -1.67 -12.34 0.41
CA ILE A 86 -3.12 -12.25 0.23
C ILE A 86 -3.81 -12.38 1.59
N SER A 87 -3.37 -13.31 2.42
CA SER A 87 -3.92 -13.57 3.75
C SER A 87 -3.72 -12.38 4.69
N GLU A 88 -2.54 -11.76 4.69
CA GLU A 88 -2.28 -10.53 5.45
C GLU A 88 -3.23 -9.41 5.04
N ARG A 89 -3.44 -9.22 3.74
CA ARG A 89 -4.36 -8.20 3.24
C ARG A 89 -5.80 -8.46 3.66
N ALA A 90 -6.26 -9.70 3.55
CA ALA A 90 -7.58 -10.12 4.00
C ALA A 90 -7.76 -9.88 5.51
N PHE A 91 -6.77 -10.28 6.31
CA PHE A 91 -6.75 -10.07 7.76
C PHE A 91 -6.94 -8.58 8.13
N ARG A 92 -6.16 -7.69 7.52
CA ARG A 92 -6.25 -6.25 7.79
C ARG A 92 -7.61 -5.65 7.44
N ILE A 93 -8.23 -6.08 6.35
CA ILE A 93 -9.59 -5.64 5.97
C ILE A 93 -10.61 -6.20 6.95
N ALA A 94 -10.47 -7.47 7.35
CA ALA A 94 -11.35 -8.11 8.32
C ALA A 94 -11.31 -7.40 9.67
N GLU A 95 -10.12 -7.07 10.18
CA GLU A 95 -9.96 -6.29 11.41
C GLU A 95 -10.64 -4.92 11.30
N TYR A 96 -10.44 -4.22 10.19
CA TYR A 96 -11.06 -2.91 9.96
C TYR A 96 -12.59 -2.97 10.00
N LEU A 97 -13.18 -4.06 9.50
CA LEU A 97 -14.63 -4.28 9.48
C LEU A 97 -15.18 -4.93 10.75
N GLY A 98 -14.33 -5.37 11.67
CA GLY A 98 -14.74 -6.15 12.85
C GLY A 98 -15.27 -7.54 12.47
N ALA A 99 -14.78 -8.14 11.38
CA ALA A 99 -15.14 -9.46 10.90
C ALA A 99 -14.24 -10.52 11.55
N ASP A 100 -14.46 -10.79 12.84
CA ASP A 100 -13.57 -11.59 13.69
C ASP A 100 -13.26 -12.98 13.13
N GLN A 101 -14.27 -13.67 12.56
CA GLN A 101 -14.06 -15.00 12.00
C GLN A 101 -13.15 -14.95 10.76
N ALA A 102 -13.37 -14.01 9.86
CA ALA A 102 -12.54 -13.84 8.68
C ALA A 102 -11.10 -13.43 9.06
N ALA A 103 -10.95 -12.59 10.09
CA ALA A 103 -9.65 -12.24 10.64
C ALA A 103 -8.91 -13.46 11.19
N LEU A 104 -9.59 -14.32 11.96
CA LEU A 104 -8.99 -15.53 12.51
C LEU A 104 -8.58 -16.51 11.39
N ASP A 105 -9.46 -16.78 10.44
CA ASP A 105 -9.21 -17.73 9.36
C ASP A 105 -8.01 -17.29 8.50
N THR A 106 -7.92 -16.00 8.20
CA THR A 106 -6.81 -15.47 7.39
C THR A 106 -5.51 -15.32 8.19
N ALA A 107 -5.57 -15.02 9.48
CA ALA A 107 -4.41 -15.00 10.35
C ALA A 107 -3.73 -16.38 10.43
N LEU A 108 -4.48 -17.48 10.45
CA LEU A 108 -3.95 -18.83 10.47
C LEU A 108 -3.19 -19.21 9.19
N ILE A 109 -3.55 -18.62 8.06
CA ILE A 109 -2.82 -18.82 6.79
C ILE A 109 -1.57 -17.93 6.75
N TRP A 110 -1.68 -16.73 7.29
CA TRP A 110 -0.56 -15.76 7.31
C TRP A 110 0.55 -16.15 8.28
N ALA A 111 0.22 -16.78 9.41
CA ALA A 111 1.17 -17.20 10.43
C ALA A 111 2.10 -18.35 9.97
#